data_0ae0fda2d0e1227048ce3625b811ef78
#
_entry.id   0ae0fda2d0e1227048ce3625b811ef78
#
_cell.length_a   1.000
_cell.length_b   1.000
_cell.length_c   1.000
_cell.angle_alpha   90.00
_cell.angle_beta   90.00
_cell.angle_gamma   90.00
#
_symmetry.space_group_name_H-M   'P 1'
#
loop_
_entity.id
_entity.type
_entity.pdbx_description
1 polymer ?
#
loop_
_entity_poly.entity_id
_entity_poly.type
_entity_poly.pdbx_seq_one_letter_code
_entity_poly.pdbx_strand_id
1 'polypeptide(L)'
;MKYYIIAGEASGDLHGANLIKGIRANDPEAQVRAWGGDKMQENGADLVKHYKETAVMGYASVIKSLGKIRKNLKLCKQDIADYNPDVVIFIDYPGFNLRIAKYAKKNGYRTFYYIAPKIWAWKTYRIKAIKKYIDRLYSILPFEVDFYKSYNYPIEYVGNPLLDAIDAQLNRGELLDDFLKRHNLPHKPIIGLLPGSRRQEIKGLLPMMLRLKPHFPEYQFLISAAPGISEDYYEQFMDDDKNNNLIHNDTYQMVKHADACIVASGTAALETALIGTPQVAVYKVGGGILAHAVGRLVIKVKWATLVNLIMQKEIIKELLQKDFTFTKLKKELKAILPNGEKRANILNQY
;
A
#
# COMPACT_ATOMS: atom_id res chain seq x y z
N MET A 1 -23.45 9.34 -17.53
CA MET A 1 -22.22 10.07 -17.92
C MET A 1 -21.15 9.11 -18.44
N LYS A 2 -20.17 9.63 -19.22
CA LYS A 2 -18.99 8.88 -19.70
C LYS A 2 -17.76 9.18 -18.83
N TYR A 3 -17.22 8.15 -18.21
CA TYR A 3 -16.04 8.24 -17.33
C TYR A 3 -14.84 7.53 -17.98
N TYR A 4 -13.67 8.15 -17.90
CA TYR A 4 -12.41 7.52 -18.32
C TYR A 4 -11.47 7.43 -17.14
N ILE A 5 -11.16 6.21 -16.66
CA ILE A 5 -10.40 6.01 -15.42
C ILE A 5 -9.05 5.39 -15.72
N ILE A 6 -7.96 5.93 -15.13
CA ILE A 6 -6.59 5.44 -15.36
C ILE A 6 -5.95 5.04 -14.04
N ALA A 7 -5.71 3.73 -13.88
CA ALA A 7 -4.94 3.11 -12.80
C ALA A 7 -3.77 2.30 -13.40
N GLY A 8 -2.60 2.39 -12.81
CA GLY A 8 -1.38 1.78 -13.36
C GLY A 8 -0.82 0.60 -12.56
N GLU A 9 -1.46 0.21 -11.47
CA GLU A 9 -0.98 -0.83 -10.55
C GLU A 9 -2.16 -1.60 -9.93
N ALA A 10 -1.89 -2.76 -9.31
CA ALA A 10 -2.92 -3.59 -8.70
C ALA A 10 -3.72 -2.88 -7.58
N SER A 11 -3.06 -2.04 -6.78
CA SER A 11 -3.76 -1.22 -5.78
C SER A 11 -4.68 -0.19 -6.42
N GLY A 12 -4.24 0.43 -7.52
CA GLY A 12 -5.07 1.35 -8.29
C GLY A 12 -6.28 0.67 -8.93
N ASP A 13 -6.14 -0.59 -9.38
CA ASP A 13 -7.23 -1.41 -9.90
C ASP A 13 -8.30 -1.68 -8.82
N LEU A 14 -7.88 -2.06 -7.60
CA LEU A 14 -8.79 -2.24 -6.48
C LEU A 14 -9.56 -0.95 -6.14
N HIS A 15 -8.84 0.17 -6.03
CA HIS A 15 -9.46 1.46 -5.71
C HIS A 15 -10.34 1.96 -6.86
N GLY A 16 -9.95 1.70 -8.11
CA GLY A 16 -10.76 1.99 -9.29
C GLY A 16 -12.05 1.18 -9.32
N ALA A 17 -12.00 -0.09 -8.97
CA ALA A 17 -13.17 -0.95 -8.86
C ALA A 17 -14.17 -0.42 -7.81
N ASN A 18 -13.70 -0.04 -6.63
CA ASN A 18 -14.55 0.54 -5.59
C ASN A 18 -15.12 1.91 -6.02
N LEU A 19 -14.33 2.74 -6.71
CA LEU A 19 -14.81 3.99 -7.29
C LEU A 19 -15.91 3.76 -8.32
N ILE A 20 -15.78 2.74 -9.19
CA ILE A 20 -16.79 2.38 -10.18
C ILE A 20 -18.11 1.95 -9.52
N LYS A 21 -18.04 1.16 -8.42
CA LYS A 21 -19.23 0.82 -7.63
C LYS A 21 -19.94 2.07 -7.12
N GLY A 22 -19.17 3.01 -6.55
CA GLY A 22 -19.71 4.28 -6.05
C GLY A 22 -20.28 5.16 -7.16
N ILE A 23 -19.65 5.22 -8.33
CA ILE A 23 -20.17 5.94 -9.50
C ILE A 23 -21.52 5.34 -9.93
N ARG A 24 -21.60 4.03 -10.09
CA ARG A 24 -22.83 3.35 -10.55
C ARG A 24 -23.98 3.42 -9.55
N ALA A 25 -23.65 3.49 -8.26
CA ALA A 25 -24.69 3.71 -7.24
C ALA A 25 -25.36 5.09 -7.37
N ASN A 26 -24.65 6.09 -7.92
CA ASN A 26 -25.17 7.45 -8.11
C ASN A 26 -25.52 7.78 -9.57
N ASP A 27 -24.96 7.05 -10.53
CA ASP A 27 -25.23 7.17 -11.99
C ASP A 27 -25.34 5.74 -12.56
N PRO A 28 -26.54 5.10 -12.48
CA PRO A 28 -26.73 3.74 -12.97
C PRO A 28 -26.41 3.56 -14.45
N GLU A 29 -26.55 4.62 -15.26
CA GLU A 29 -26.26 4.64 -16.70
C GLU A 29 -24.78 5.03 -17.00
N ALA A 30 -23.93 5.04 -15.99
CA ALA A 30 -22.51 5.37 -16.16
C ALA A 30 -21.82 4.43 -17.15
N GLN A 31 -21.24 5.01 -18.18
CA GLN A 31 -20.35 4.33 -19.08
C GLN A 31 -18.91 4.55 -18.62
N VAL A 32 -18.22 3.46 -18.29
CA VAL A 32 -16.85 3.54 -17.75
C VAL A 32 -15.88 2.84 -18.67
N ARG A 33 -14.92 3.58 -19.19
CA ARG A 33 -13.77 3.07 -19.96
C ARG A 33 -12.50 3.21 -19.13
N ALA A 34 -11.63 2.19 -19.10
CA ALA A 34 -10.55 2.18 -18.12
C ALA A 34 -9.21 1.62 -18.64
N TRP A 35 -8.15 2.15 -18.07
CA TRP A 35 -6.85 1.49 -17.92
C TRP A 35 -6.78 0.98 -16.48
N GLY A 36 -6.71 -0.34 -16.28
CA GLY A 36 -6.81 -0.93 -14.95
C GLY A 36 -6.51 -2.41 -14.97
N GLY A 37 -7.33 -3.22 -14.32
CA GLY A 37 -7.18 -4.66 -14.28
C GLY A 37 -8.52 -5.39 -14.12
N ASP A 38 -8.40 -6.64 -13.71
CA ASP A 38 -9.52 -7.59 -13.60
C ASP A 38 -10.64 -7.05 -12.70
N LYS A 39 -10.29 -6.40 -11.57
CA LYS A 39 -11.28 -5.87 -10.61
C LYS A 39 -12.12 -4.73 -11.18
N MET A 40 -11.53 -3.81 -11.92
CA MET A 40 -12.29 -2.74 -12.58
C MET A 40 -13.19 -3.32 -13.68
N GLN A 41 -12.71 -4.31 -14.44
CA GLN A 41 -13.50 -5.00 -15.46
C GLN A 41 -14.68 -5.76 -14.88
N GLU A 42 -14.49 -6.52 -13.79
CA GLU A 42 -15.54 -7.22 -13.05
C GLU A 42 -16.65 -6.28 -12.54
N ASN A 43 -16.30 -5.00 -12.28
CA ASN A 43 -17.24 -3.96 -11.88
C ASN A 43 -17.82 -3.16 -13.06
N GLY A 44 -17.61 -3.67 -14.29
CA GLY A 44 -18.27 -3.19 -15.50
C GLY A 44 -17.54 -2.08 -16.23
N ALA A 45 -16.24 -1.90 -16.04
CA ALA A 45 -15.43 -1.05 -16.90
C ALA A 45 -15.12 -1.75 -18.22
N ASP A 46 -15.20 -1.00 -19.33
CA ASP A 46 -14.62 -1.39 -20.62
C ASP A 46 -13.11 -1.19 -20.57
N LEU A 47 -12.36 -2.31 -20.49
CA LEU A 47 -10.93 -2.28 -20.25
C LEU A 47 -10.14 -2.08 -21.55
N VAL A 48 -9.50 -0.93 -21.70
CA VAL A 48 -8.63 -0.60 -22.85
C VAL A 48 -7.29 -1.29 -22.75
N LYS A 49 -6.73 -1.32 -21.53
CA LYS A 49 -5.41 -1.89 -21.29
C LYS A 49 -5.23 -2.34 -19.84
N HIS A 50 -4.70 -3.56 -19.68
CA HIS A 50 -4.43 -4.13 -18.38
C HIS A 50 -3.12 -3.59 -17.79
N TYR A 51 -3.10 -3.26 -16.48
CA TYR A 51 -1.91 -2.70 -15.80
C TYR A 51 -0.69 -3.63 -15.86
N LYS A 52 -0.87 -4.96 -15.88
CA LYS A 52 0.22 -5.94 -16.07
C LYS A 52 1.00 -5.73 -17.37
N GLU A 53 0.34 -5.24 -18.41
CA GLU A 53 0.98 -4.90 -19.68
C GLU A 53 1.73 -3.57 -19.63
N THR A 54 1.37 -2.67 -18.73
CA THR A 54 2.00 -1.35 -18.59
C THR A 54 3.17 -1.35 -17.63
N ALA A 55 3.21 -2.33 -16.70
CA ALA A 55 4.25 -2.47 -15.70
C ALA A 55 5.64 -2.63 -16.34
N VAL A 56 6.58 -1.79 -15.92
CA VAL A 56 8.00 -1.88 -16.28
C VAL A 56 8.73 -2.52 -15.10
N MET A 57 9.07 -3.80 -15.20
CA MET A 57 9.82 -4.49 -14.17
C MET A 57 11.33 -4.33 -14.38
N GLY A 58 12.03 -3.77 -13.38
CA GLY A 58 13.49 -3.76 -13.24
C GLY A 58 14.22 -2.54 -13.82
N TYR A 59 15.30 -2.15 -13.17
CA TYR A 59 16.14 -1.00 -13.54
C TYR A 59 16.86 -1.16 -14.91
N ALA A 60 17.20 -2.37 -15.31
CA ALA A 60 17.89 -2.65 -16.56
C ALA A 60 17.03 -2.46 -17.83
N SER A 61 15.69 -2.35 -17.66
CA SER A 61 14.75 -2.22 -18.77
C SER A 61 14.30 -0.77 -19.06
N VAL A 62 14.78 0.22 -18.31
CA VAL A 62 14.32 1.62 -18.41
C VAL A 62 14.51 2.22 -19.80
N ILE A 63 15.64 1.94 -20.46
CA ILE A 63 15.92 2.47 -21.82
C ILE A 63 15.01 1.79 -22.85
N LYS A 64 14.82 0.46 -22.76
CA LYS A 64 13.88 -0.28 -23.63
C LYS A 64 12.41 0.11 -23.40
N SER A 65 12.09 0.60 -22.19
CA SER A 65 10.72 0.96 -21.80
C SER A 65 10.27 2.35 -22.28
N LEU A 66 11.19 3.24 -22.65
CA LEU A 66 10.83 4.60 -23.14
C LEU A 66 9.94 4.54 -24.38
N GLY A 67 10.23 3.63 -25.32
CA GLY A 67 9.39 3.39 -26.51
C GLY A 67 7.99 2.91 -26.13
N LYS A 68 7.89 1.95 -25.21
CA LYS A 68 6.62 1.41 -24.71
C LYS A 68 5.80 2.49 -24.00
N ILE A 69 6.44 3.31 -23.16
CA ILE A 69 5.77 4.43 -22.48
C ILE A 69 5.23 5.44 -23.50
N ARG A 70 6.01 5.81 -24.53
CA ARG A 70 5.55 6.71 -25.59
C ARG A 70 4.36 6.12 -26.35
N LYS A 71 4.41 4.83 -26.72
CA LYS A 71 3.32 4.11 -27.39
C LYS A 71 2.05 4.12 -26.53
N ASN A 72 2.18 3.83 -25.24
CA ASN A 72 1.06 3.83 -24.31
C ASN A 72 0.46 5.24 -24.14
N LEU A 73 1.30 6.28 -24.02
CA LEU A 73 0.81 7.67 -23.97
C LEU A 73 0.06 8.07 -25.25
N LYS A 74 0.54 7.65 -26.42
CA LYS A 74 -0.14 7.92 -27.70
C LYS A 74 -1.48 7.20 -27.76
N LEU A 75 -1.51 5.91 -27.44
CA LEU A 75 -2.72 5.10 -27.39
C LEU A 75 -3.75 5.69 -26.45
N CYS A 76 -3.37 6.01 -25.20
CA CYS A 76 -4.28 6.56 -24.21
C CYS A 76 -4.89 7.91 -24.64
N LYS A 77 -4.09 8.79 -25.26
CA LYS A 77 -4.58 10.07 -25.79
C LYS A 77 -5.57 9.89 -26.93
N GLN A 78 -5.27 8.99 -27.86
CA GLN A 78 -6.17 8.70 -28.98
C GLN A 78 -7.48 8.10 -28.47
N ASP A 79 -7.41 7.14 -27.56
CA ASP A 79 -8.57 6.48 -26.99
C ASP A 79 -9.47 7.45 -26.18
N ILE A 80 -8.87 8.39 -25.43
CA ILE A 80 -9.63 9.47 -24.78
C ILE A 80 -10.36 10.34 -25.81
N ALA A 81 -9.70 10.70 -26.92
CA ALA A 81 -10.31 11.51 -27.98
C ALA A 81 -11.48 10.78 -28.65
N ASP A 82 -11.29 9.50 -28.98
CA ASP A 82 -12.30 8.66 -29.66
C ASP A 82 -13.50 8.37 -28.74
N TYR A 83 -13.26 8.13 -27.45
CA TYR A 83 -14.31 7.88 -26.46
C TYR A 83 -15.06 9.15 -26.07
N ASN A 84 -14.37 10.30 -26.08
CA ASN A 84 -14.88 11.62 -25.70
C ASN A 84 -15.62 11.62 -24.34
N PRO A 85 -14.88 11.39 -23.21
CA PRO A 85 -15.49 11.29 -21.89
C PRO A 85 -15.89 12.66 -21.33
N ASP A 86 -16.89 12.68 -20.43
CA ASP A 86 -17.26 13.87 -19.66
C ASP A 86 -16.20 14.21 -18.60
N VAL A 87 -15.50 13.19 -18.08
CA VAL A 87 -14.44 13.35 -17.07
C VAL A 87 -13.37 12.27 -17.19
N VAL A 88 -12.12 12.69 -17.03
CA VAL A 88 -10.96 11.79 -16.91
C VAL A 88 -10.50 11.74 -15.46
N ILE A 89 -10.50 10.55 -14.88
CA ILE A 89 -10.14 10.30 -13.46
C ILE A 89 -8.81 9.56 -13.40
N PHE A 90 -7.86 10.12 -12.69
CA PHE A 90 -6.53 9.55 -12.47
C PHE A 90 -6.44 8.93 -11.09
N ILE A 91 -5.93 7.69 -10.99
CA ILE A 91 -5.70 7.02 -9.71
C ILE A 91 -4.20 6.79 -9.55
N ASP A 92 -3.58 7.44 -8.53
CA ASP A 92 -2.13 7.38 -8.28
C ASP A 92 -1.29 7.46 -9.58
N TYR A 93 -0.23 6.64 -9.76
CA TYR A 93 0.58 6.49 -10.98
C TYR A 93 1.03 7.82 -11.64
N PRO A 94 1.61 8.76 -10.86
CA PRO A 94 1.78 10.15 -11.29
C PRO A 94 2.76 10.35 -12.45
N GLY A 95 3.64 9.37 -12.72
CA GLY A 95 4.59 9.44 -13.84
C GLY A 95 3.92 9.42 -15.21
N PHE A 96 2.83 8.68 -15.34
CA PHE A 96 2.00 8.57 -16.53
C PHE A 96 0.83 9.56 -16.47
N ASN A 97 0.09 9.54 -15.39
CA ASN A 97 -1.15 10.26 -15.21
C ASN A 97 -1.01 11.78 -15.41
N LEU A 98 0.05 12.42 -14.86
CA LEU A 98 0.25 13.87 -15.05
C LEU A 98 0.56 14.26 -16.51
N ARG A 99 1.08 13.33 -17.33
CA ARG A 99 1.29 13.58 -18.76
C ARG A 99 -0.02 13.48 -19.56
N ILE A 100 -0.90 12.55 -19.18
CA ILE A 100 -2.25 12.45 -19.76
C ILE A 100 -3.13 13.61 -19.25
N ALA A 101 -3.04 13.99 -17.98
CA ALA A 101 -3.75 15.13 -17.44
C ALA A 101 -3.46 16.43 -18.19
N LYS A 102 -2.17 16.66 -18.53
CA LYS A 102 -1.78 17.80 -19.39
C LYS A 102 -2.49 17.76 -20.76
N TYR A 103 -2.63 16.58 -21.38
CA TYR A 103 -3.34 16.42 -22.63
C TYR A 103 -4.84 16.65 -22.45
N ALA A 104 -5.45 15.95 -21.50
CA ALA A 104 -6.89 16.03 -21.25
C ALA A 104 -7.32 17.48 -20.97
N LYS A 105 -6.64 18.17 -20.04
CA LYS A 105 -6.95 19.58 -19.72
C LYS A 105 -6.81 20.53 -20.89
N LYS A 106 -5.79 20.34 -21.77
CA LYS A 106 -5.61 21.17 -22.96
C LYS A 106 -6.69 20.95 -24.03
N ASN A 107 -7.34 19.81 -24.01
CA ASN A 107 -8.43 19.46 -24.94
C ASN A 107 -9.83 19.65 -24.30
N GLY A 108 -9.93 20.35 -23.19
CA GLY A 108 -11.20 20.74 -22.58
C GLY A 108 -11.86 19.70 -21.67
N TYR A 109 -11.25 18.54 -21.48
CA TYR A 109 -11.80 17.53 -20.58
C TYR A 109 -11.69 17.94 -19.11
N ARG A 110 -12.69 17.59 -18.30
CA ARG A 110 -12.60 17.67 -16.84
C ARG A 110 -11.61 16.66 -16.32
N THR A 111 -10.77 17.04 -15.37
CA THR A 111 -9.68 16.21 -14.87
C THR A 111 -9.74 16.07 -13.35
N PHE A 112 -10.01 14.88 -12.87
CA PHE A 112 -10.06 14.56 -11.45
C PHE A 112 -8.91 13.63 -11.09
N TYR A 113 -8.36 13.80 -9.90
CA TYR A 113 -7.30 12.95 -9.40
C TYR A 113 -7.71 12.35 -8.07
N TYR A 114 -7.97 11.06 -8.05
CA TYR A 114 -8.28 10.28 -6.87
C TYR A 114 -7.01 9.56 -6.37
N ILE A 115 -6.76 9.60 -5.06
CA ILE A 115 -5.51 9.20 -4.42
C ILE A 115 -4.35 10.11 -4.86
N ALA A 116 -4.23 11.24 -4.17
CA ALA A 116 -3.23 12.26 -4.43
C ALA A 116 -1.81 11.69 -4.55
N PRO A 117 -1.01 12.15 -5.53
CA PRO A 117 0.39 11.73 -5.64
C PRO A 117 1.18 12.13 -4.39
N LYS A 118 1.98 11.22 -3.86
CA LYS A 118 2.80 11.43 -2.64
C LYS A 118 3.97 12.41 -2.89
N ILE A 119 3.66 13.62 -3.40
CA ILE A 119 4.66 14.64 -3.74
C ILE A 119 5.30 15.27 -2.50
N TRP A 120 4.67 15.15 -1.34
CA TRP A 120 5.21 15.57 -0.04
C TRP A 120 6.44 14.75 0.38
N ALA A 121 6.51 13.49 -0.03
CA ALA A 121 7.66 12.62 0.25
C ALA A 121 8.84 12.90 -0.68
N TRP A 122 8.56 13.19 -1.96
CA TRP A 122 9.58 13.42 -3.00
C TRP A 122 8.95 14.08 -4.24
N LYS A 123 9.74 14.68 -5.11
CA LYS A 123 9.27 15.32 -6.35
C LYS A 123 8.18 16.40 -6.14
N THR A 124 8.32 17.20 -5.11
CA THR A 124 7.42 18.32 -4.78
C THR A 124 7.18 19.27 -5.97
N TYR A 125 8.13 19.38 -6.90
CA TYR A 125 7.99 20.20 -8.13
C TYR A 125 6.75 19.83 -8.98
N ARG A 126 6.20 18.62 -8.81
CA ARG A 126 4.98 18.18 -9.50
C ARG A 126 3.74 18.99 -9.13
N ILE A 127 3.79 19.71 -8.02
CA ILE A 127 2.69 20.62 -7.61
C ILE A 127 2.32 21.61 -8.72
N LYS A 128 3.31 22.08 -9.50
CA LYS A 128 3.07 22.99 -10.63
C LYS A 128 2.18 22.36 -11.71
N ALA A 129 2.40 21.07 -11.99
CA ALA A 129 1.61 20.33 -12.98
C ALA A 129 0.20 20.02 -12.44
N ILE A 130 0.09 19.66 -11.16
CA ILE A 130 -1.20 19.39 -10.50
C ILE A 130 -2.06 20.64 -10.55
N LYS A 131 -1.57 21.79 -10.04
CA LYS A 131 -2.30 23.08 -10.08
C LYS A 131 -2.75 23.49 -11.48
N LYS A 132 -1.98 23.14 -12.51
CA LYS A 132 -2.26 23.57 -13.88
C LYS A 132 -3.23 22.65 -14.63
N TYR A 133 -3.22 21.34 -14.31
CA TYR A 133 -3.86 20.34 -15.14
C TYR A 133 -4.89 19.46 -14.41
N ILE A 134 -5.12 19.67 -13.11
CA ILE A 134 -6.09 18.93 -12.33
C ILE A 134 -7.15 19.90 -11.79
N ASP A 135 -8.42 19.61 -12.06
CA ASP A 135 -9.55 20.42 -11.60
C ASP A 135 -9.95 20.11 -10.16
N ARG A 136 -9.95 18.82 -9.82
CA ARG A 136 -10.26 18.32 -8.48
C ARG A 136 -9.25 17.27 -8.06
N LEU A 137 -8.72 17.41 -6.85
CA LEU A 137 -7.78 16.48 -6.24
C LEU A 137 -8.36 15.95 -4.94
N TYR A 138 -8.51 14.62 -4.88
CA TYR A 138 -9.05 13.91 -3.73
C TYR A 138 -7.92 13.17 -3.00
N SER A 139 -7.73 13.50 -1.72
CA SER A 139 -6.74 12.88 -0.86
C SER A 139 -7.35 11.80 0.00
N ILE A 140 -6.56 10.77 0.27
CA ILE A 140 -6.87 9.69 1.22
C ILE A 140 -6.06 9.80 2.51
N LEU A 141 -5.20 10.82 2.65
CA LEU A 141 -4.37 11.07 3.82
C LEU A 141 -4.69 12.47 4.38
N PRO A 142 -5.12 12.59 5.65
CA PRO A 142 -5.61 13.87 6.19
C PRO A 142 -4.56 14.98 6.16
N PHE A 143 -3.28 14.70 6.44
CA PHE A 143 -2.21 15.69 6.43
C PHE A 143 -1.90 16.28 5.03
N GLU A 144 -2.34 15.62 3.95
CA GLU A 144 -2.17 16.15 2.60
C GLU A 144 -2.98 17.42 2.37
N VAL A 145 -4.08 17.59 3.07
CA VAL A 145 -4.90 18.81 2.99
C VAL A 145 -4.05 20.04 3.35
N ASP A 146 -3.39 20.02 4.49
CA ASP A 146 -2.52 21.11 4.92
C ASP A 146 -1.29 21.28 4.02
N PHE A 147 -0.73 20.16 3.57
CA PHE A 147 0.38 20.18 2.62
C PHE A 147 0.00 20.90 1.31
N TYR A 148 -1.11 20.56 0.68
CA TYR A 148 -1.53 21.21 -0.56
C TYR A 148 -2.02 22.65 -0.33
N LYS A 149 -2.65 22.94 0.81
CA LYS A 149 -3.05 24.28 1.23
C LYS A 149 -1.83 25.21 1.33
N SER A 150 -0.68 24.73 1.82
CA SER A 150 0.56 25.51 1.89
C SER A 150 1.08 25.96 0.52
N TYR A 151 0.63 25.34 -0.56
CA TYR A 151 0.90 25.72 -1.95
C TYR A 151 -0.24 26.51 -2.60
N ASN A 152 -1.22 27.04 -1.82
CA ASN A 152 -2.43 27.70 -2.33
C ASN A 152 -3.19 26.81 -3.34
N TYR A 153 -3.37 25.54 -3.00
CA TYR A 153 -4.15 24.59 -3.77
C TYR A 153 -5.01 23.74 -2.83
N PRO A 154 -6.26 24.15 -2.57
CA PRO A 154 -7.16 23.40 -1.71
C PRO A 154 -7.53 22.06 -2.35
N ILE A 155 -7.58 21.02 -1.55
CA ILE A 155 -7.98 19.67 -1.95
C ILE A 155 -9.04 19.12 -1.02
N GLU A 156 -9.69 18.05 -1.42
CA GLU A 156 -10.72 17.39 -0.61
C GLU A 156 -10.16 16.09 -0.01
N TYR A 157 -10.30 15.94 1.31
CA TYR A 157 -10.06 14.67 1.98
C TYR A 157 -11.32 13.83 1.94
N VAL A 158 -11.25 12.63 1.36
CA VAL A 158 -12.42 11.77 1.10
C VAL A 158 -12.41 10.47 1.92
N GLY A 159 -11.60 10.41 2.96
CA GLY A 159 -11.38 9.18 3.71
C GLY A 159 -10.35 8.27 3.07
N ASN A 160 -10.01 7.18 3.77
CA ASN A 160 -9.04 6.22 3.27
C ASN A 160 -9.73 4.92 2.84
N PRO A 161 -9.62 4.52 1.56
CA PRO A 161 -10.27 3.31 1.04
C PRO A 161 -9.77 2.00 1.65
N LEU A 162 -8.69 2.04 2.43
CA LEU A 162 -8.26 0.89 3.22
C LEU A 162 -9.27 0.51 4.29
N LEU A 163 -10.04 1.47 4.83
CA LEU A 163 -11.10 1.17 5.79
C LEU A 163 -12.15 0.26 5.15
N ASP A 164 -12.64 0.62 3.97
CA ASP A 164 -13.61 -0.19 3.24
C ASP A 164 -13.05 -1.59 2.88
N ALA A 165 -11.77 -1.64 2.49
CA ALA A 165 -11.10 -2.90 2.16
C ALA A 165 -10.93 -3.81 3.39
N ILE A 166 -10.59 -3.23 4.55
CA ILE A 166 -10.50 -3.95 5.82
C ILE A 166 -11.87 -4.45 6.25
N ASP A 167 -12.90 -3.59 6.22
CA ASP A 167 -14.25 -3.95 6.63
C ASP A 167 -14.87 -5.03 5.73
N ALA A 168 -14.55 -5.03 4.43
CA ALA A 168 -15.01 -6.04 3.48
C ALA A 168 -14.36 -7.42 3.67
N GLN A 169 -13.13 -7.48 4.18
CA GLN A 169 -12.35 -8.71 4.28
C GLN A 169 -12.24 -9.22 5.73
N LEU A 170 -12.32 -8.31 6.70
CA LEU A 170 -12.17 -8.66 8.11
C LEU A 170 -13.49 -9.17 8.68
N ASN A 171 -13.58 -10.46 8.94
CA ASN A 171 -14.69 -11.00 9.72
C ASN A 171 -14.51 -10.64 11.21
N ARG A 172 -15.12 -9.54 11.62
CA ARG A 172 -15.01 -9.05 13.01
C ARG A 172 -15.66 -9.97 14.03
N GLY A 173 -16.59 -10.84 13.61
CA GLY A 173 -17.25 -11.83 14.45
C GLY A 173 -16.46 -13.12 14.64
N GLU A 174 -15.41 -13.38 13.84
CA GLU A 174 -14.62 -14.59 13.98
C GLU A 174 -13.87 -14.61 15.34
N LEU A 175 -13.98 -15.71 16.06
CA LEU A 175 -13.26 -15.94 17.31
C LEU A 175 -11.85 -16.51 17.03
N LEU A 176 -10.95 -16.32 18.01
CA LEU A 176 -9.57 -16.86 17.92
C LEU A 176 -9.57 -18.37 17.67
N ASP A 177 -10.42 -19.11 18.38
CA ASP A 177 -10.50 -20.58 18.25
C ASP A 177 -10.91 -21.03 16.84
N ASP A 178 -11.80 -20.28 16.17
CA ASP A 178 -12.23 -20.58 14.80
C ASP A 178 -11.09 -20.32 13.82
N PHE A 179 -10.36 -19.22 13.99
CA PHE A 179 -9.17 -18.90 13.22
C PHE A 179 -8.09 -19.99 13.39
N LEU A 180 -7.77 -20.36 14.63
CA LEU A 180 -6.77 -21.41 14.93
C LEU A 180 -7.17 -22.76 14.31
N LYS A 181 -8.44 -23.15 14.44
CA LYS A 181 -8.98 -24.38 13.85
C LYS A 181 -8.86 -24.39 12.33
N ARG A 182 -9.26 -23.29 11.68
CA ARG A 182 -9.25 -23.16 10.21
C ARG A 182 -7.85 -23.24 9.63
N HIS A 183 -6.85 -22.79 10.36
CA HIS A 183 -5.44 -22.84 9.96
C HIS A 183 -4.66 -24.02 10.58
N ASN A 184 -5.33 -24.91 11.31
CA ASN A 184 -4.71 -26.07 12.00
C ASN A 184 -3.53 -25.64 12.90
N LEU A 185 -3.75 -24.56 13.68
CA LEU A 185 -2.75 -23.95 14.55
C LEU A 185 -2.95 -24.36 16.02
N PRO A 186 -1.88 -24.44 16.83
CA PRO A 186 -2.00 -24.70 18.25
C PRO A 186 -2.61 -23.49 18.98
N HIS A 187 -3.24 -23.74 20.13
CA HIS A 187 -3.79 -22.69 20.99
C HIS A 187 -2.65 -21.98 21.76
N LYS A 188 -1.95 -21.09 21.07
CA LYS A 188 -0.89 -20.24 21.59
C LYS A 188 -1.12 -18.78 21.19
N PRO A 189 -0.65 -17.80 22.00
CA PRO A 189 -0.65 -16.41 21.59
C PRO A 189 0.17 -16.18 20.33
N ILE A 190 -0.19 -15.18 19.54
CA ILE A 190 0.30 -15.00 18.16
C ILE A 190 1.18 -13.77 18.06
N ILE A 191 2.36 -13.92 17.44
CA ILE A 191 3.14 -12.81 16.87
C ILE A 191 3.03 -12.88 15.34
N GLY A 192 2.43 -11.86 14.74
CA GLY A 192 2.28 -11.74 13.30
C GLY A 192 3.53 -11.18 12.62
N LEU A 193 3.99 -11.84 11.57
CA LEU A 193 5.11 -11.39 10.73
C LEU A 193 4.59 -10.99 9.35
N LEU A 194 4.73 -9.72 8.99
CA LEU A 194 4.40 -9.17 7.68
C LEU A 194 5.69 -8.71 6.98
N PRO A 195 6.45 -9.62 6.33
CA PRO A 195 7.80 -9.33 5.85
C PRO A 195 7.84 -8.54 4.54
N GLY A 196 6.69 -8.11 4.02
CA GLY A 196 6.54 -7.35 2.79
C GLY A 196 5.99 -8.16 1.62
N SER A 197 5.77 -7.46 0.50
CA SER A 197 5.12 -8.02 -0.69
C SER A 197 6.10 -8.37 -1.83
N ARG A 198 7.39 -8.12 -1.65
CA ARG A 198 8.42 -8.34 -2.67
C ARG A 198 9.49 -9.31 -2.17
N ARG A 199 9.99 -10.17 -3.07
CA ARG A 199 11.06 -11.13 -2.74
C ARG A 199 12.27 -10.49 -2.03
N GLN A 200 12.66 -9.28 -2.44
CA GLN A 200 13.80 -8.58 -1.81
C GLN A 200 13.49 -8.13 -0.37
N GLU A 201 12.26 -7.72 -0.08
CA GLU A 201 11.80 -7.35 1.26
C GLU A 201 11.81 -8.58 2.16
N ILE A 202 11.16 -9.66 1.71
CA ILE A 202 11.08 -10.95 2.43
C ILE A 202 12.50 -11.45 2.76
N LYS A 203 13.38 -11.54 1.77
CA LYS A 203 14.78 -11.96 1.94
C LYS A 203 15.54 -11.08 2.95
N GLY A 204 15.25 -9.78 2.96
CA GLY A 204 15.94 -8.83 3.83
C GLY A 204 15.43 -8.80 5.27
N LEU A 205 14.16 -9.16 5.49
CA LEU A 205 13.47 -8.96 6.76
C LEU A 205 13.15 -10.28 7.49
N LEU A 206 12.59 -11.26 6.78
CA LEU A 206 12.07 -12.49 7.37
C LEU A 206 13.10 -13.28 8.18
N PRO A 207 14.36 -13.48 7.72
CA PRO A 207 15.34 -14.20 8.54
C PRO A 207 15.60 -13.57 9.90
N MET A 208 15.64 -12.23 9.98
CA MET A 208 15.83 -11.52 11.25
C MET A 208 14.60 -11.64 12.15
N MET A 209 13.40 -11.61 11.58
CA MET A 209 12.14 -11.78 12.33
C MET A 209 12.07 -13.18 12.94
N LEU A 210 12.39 -14.22 12.18
CA LEU A 210 12.36 -15.62 12.62
C LEU A 210 13.38 -15.92 13.72
N ARG A 211 14.53 -15.24 13.74
CA ARG A 211 15.51 -15.39 14.84
C ARG A 211 14.95 -15.04 16.22
N LEU A 212 13.79 -14.40 16.29
CA LEU A 212 13.14 -14.11 17.58
C LEU A 212 12.42 -15.32 18.18
N LYS A 213 12.01 -16.33 17.38
CA LYS A 213 11.24 -17.51 17.86
C LYS A 213 11.80 -18.14 19.14
N PRO A 214 13.11 -18.46 19.25
CA PRO A 214 13.65 -19.06 20.47
C PRO A 214 13.59 -18.18 21.72
N HIS A 215 13.34 -16.88 21.56
CA HIS A 215 13.28 -15.92 22.65
C HIS A 215 11.88 -15.61 23.14
N PHE A 216 10.86 -16.17 22.49
CA PHE A 216 9.45 -16.05 22.82
C PHE A 216 8.76 -17.40 22.61
N PRO A 217 9.18 -18.46 23.35
CA PRO A 217 8.72 -19.84 23.12
C PRO A 217 7.24 -20.05 23.47
N GLU A 218 6.66 -19.13 24.24
CA GLU A 218 5.24 -19.11 24.58
C GLU A 218 4.37 -18.66 23.39
N TYR A 219 4.93 -17.97 22.40
CA TYR A 219 4.21 -17.49 21.23
C TYR A 219 4.41 -18.41 20.01
N GLN A 220 3.40 -18.45 19.17
CA GLN A 220 3.54 -18.91 17.79
C GLN A 220 3.78 -17.71 16.86
N PHE A 221 4.66 -17.90 15.87
CA PHE A 221 5.00 -16.86 14.90
C PHE A 221 4.32 -17.20 13.58
N LEU A 222 3.36 -16.40 13.15
CA LEU A 222 2.63 -16.59 11.90
C LEU A 222 3.14 -15.60 10.84
N ILE A 223 3.37 -16.10 9.63
CA ILE A 223 3.90 -15.31 8.51
C ILE A 223 2.78 -15.04 7.52
N SER A 224 2.51 -13.78 7.21
CA SER A 224 1.62 -13.42 6.12
C SER A 224 2.28 -13.68 4.76
N ALA A 225 1.71 -14.58 3.97
CA ALA A 225 2.12 -14.85 2.60
C ALA A 225 1.63 -13.75 1.65
N ALA A 226 2.54 -13.12 0.94
CA ALA A 226 2.19 -12.12 -0.06
C ALA A 226 1.61 -12.78 -1.32
N PRO A 227 0.53 -12.24 -1.91
CA PRO A 227 -0.02 -12.73 -3.16
C PRO A 227 1.04 -12.76 -4.27
N GLY A 228 1.15 -13.89 -4.98
CA GLY A 228 2.08 -14.05 -6.10
C GLY A 228 3.52 -14.41 -5.71
N ILE A 229 3.79 -14.66 -4.43
CA ILE A 229 5.05 -15.28 -3.95
C ILE A 229 4.76 -16.73 -3.58
N SER A 230 5.49 -17.66 -4.18
CA SER A 230 5.32 -19.09 -3.94
C SER A 230 5.73 -19.50 -2.51
N GLU A 231 5.11 -20.52 -1.97
CA GLU A 231 5.41 -21.10 -0.66
C GLU A 231 6.87 -21.50 -0.53
N ASP A 232 7.43 -22.21 -1.53
CA ASP A 232 8.84 -22.60 -1.61
C ASP A 232 9.81 -21.44 -1.39
N TYR A 233 9.38 -20.21 -1.72
CA TYR A 233 10.22 -19.05 -1.48
C TYR A 233 10.31 -18.67 0.00
N TYR A 234 9.27 -18.93 0.78
CA TYR A 234 9.28 -18.72 2.23
C TYR A 234 10.01 -19.86 2.95
N GLU A 235 9.84 -21.09 2.49
CA GLU A 235 10.46 -22.29 3.06
C GLU A 235 11.99 -22.19 3.12
N GLN A 236 12.64 -21.47 2.18
CA GLN A 236 14.08 -21.20 2.19
C GLN A 236 14.57 -20.48 3.45
N PHE A 237 13.68 -19.85 4.20
CA PHE A 237 13.99 -19.08 5.40
C PHE A 237 13.45 -19.73 6.69
N MET A 238 12.64 -20.77 6.54
CA MET A 238 12.02 -21.49 7.64
C MET A 238 12.89 -22.70 7.99
N ASP A 239 13.03 -22.97 9.29
CA ASP A 239 13.68 -24.19 9.77
C ASP A 239 12.84 -25.41 9.36
N ASP A 240 13.44 -26.63 9.40
CA ASP A 240 12.78 -27.92 9.09
C ASP A 240 11.53 -28.23 9.93
N ASP A 241 11.27 -27.44 10.94
CA ASP A 241 10.03 -27.44 11.71
C ASP A 241 8.88 -26.90 10.84
N LYS A 242 8.41 -27.78 9.93
CA LYS A 242 7.38 -27.55 8.91
C LYS A 242 5.97 -27.30 9.48
N ASN A 243 5.84 -26.89 10.72
CA ASN A 243 4.59 -26.47 11.30
C ASN A 243 4.21 -25.12 10.69
N ASN A 244 3.50 -25.25 9.64
CA ASN A 244 2.73 -24.30 8.80
C ASN A 244 2.35 -22.97 9.45
N ASN A 245 3.36 -22.14 9.67
CA ASN A 245 3.13 -20.78 10.18
C ASN A 245 2.88 -19.78 9.04
N LEU A 246 2.65 -20.25 7.81
CA LEU A 246 2.41 -19.42 6.64
C LEU A 246 0.90 -19.27 6.40
N ILE A 247 0.41 -18.04 6.50
CA ILE A 247 -1.00 -17.69 6.35
C ILE A 247 -1.24 -17.09 4.96
N HIS A 248 -2.03 -17.76 4.14
CA HIS A 248 -2.42 -17.34 2.80
C HIS A 248 -3.78 -16.66 2.79
N ASN A 249 -3.89 -15.52 2.09
CA ASN A 249 -5.14 -14.80 1.81
C ASN A 249 -5.99 -14.42 3.05
N ASP A 250 -5.39 -14.44 4.24
CA ASP A 250 -6.08 -14.23 5.51
C ASP A 250 -5.28 -13.34 6.48
N THR A 251 -4.49 -12.45 5.93
CA THR A 251 -3.62 -11.54 6.67
C THR A 251 -4.38 -10.71 7.70
N TYR A 252 -5.58 -10.23 7.38
CA TYR A 252 -6.32 -9.36 8.30
C TYR A 252 -6.84 -10.11 9.53
N GLN A 253 -7.27 -11.37 9.37
CA GLN A 253 -7.64 -12.20 10.52
C GLN A 253 -6.42 -12.56 11.37
N MET A 254 -5.29 -12.91 10.75
CA MET A 254 -4.04 -13.13 11.46
C MET A 254 -3.64 -11.89 12.28
N VAL A 255 -3.70 -10.70 11.68
CA VAL A 255 -3.38 -9.44 12.36
C VAL A 255 -4.35 -9.16 13.50
N LYS A 256 -5.66 -9.36 13.29
CA LYS A 256 -6.71 -9.18 14.31
C LYS A 256 -6.46 -10.02 15.55
N HIS A 257 -6.05 -11.27 15.35
CA HIS A 257 -5.84 -12.23 16.44
C HIS A 257 -4.41 -12.21 17.02
N ALA A 258 -3.50 -11.44 16.43
CA ALA A 258 -2.13 -11.32 16.93
C ALA A 258 -2.03 -10.39 18.15
N ASP A 259 -1.24 -10.79 19.13
CA ASP A 259 -0.89 -9.93 20.27
C ASP A 259 -0.02 -8.76 19.87
N ALA A 260 0.86 -8.98 18.89
CA ALA A 260 1.70 -7.94 18.28
C ALA A 260 2.14 -8.38 16.88
N CYS A 261 2.51 -7.39 16.04
CA CYS A 261 3.03 -7.64 14.70
C CYS A 261 4.42 -7.01 14.48
N ILE A 262 5.24 -7.68 13.66
CA ILE A 262 6.44 -7.08 13.06
C ILE A 262 6.15 -6.86 11.58
N VAL A 263 6.13 -5.61 11.14
CA VAL A 263 5.55 -5.24 9.85
C VAL A 263 6.57 -4.52 8.98
N ALA A 264 6.76 -4.97 7.75
CA ALA A 264 7.51 -4.22 6.74
C ALA A 264 6.86 -2.85 6.51
N SER A 265 7.67 -1.78 6.55
CA SER A 265 7.18 -0.42 6.35
C SER A 265 6.53 -0.26 4.97
N GLY A 266 5.25 0.05 4.96
CA GLY A 266 4.41 0.20 3.77
C GLY A 266 2.94 0.37 4.15
N THR A 267 2.05 -0.02 3.26
CA THR A 267 0.59 0.02 3.48
C THR A 267 0.19 -0.92 4.63
N ALA A 268 0.85 -2.08 4.74
CA ALA A 268 0.58 -3.07 5.78
C ALA A 268 0.70 -2.51 7.21
N ALA A 269 1.60 -1.54 7.44
CA ALA A 269 1.70 -0.89 8.75
C ALA A 269 0.44 -0.05 9.08
N LEU A 270 -0.16 0.61 8.09
CA LEU A 270 -1.42 1.33 8.28
C LEU A 270 -2.59 0.36 8.47
N GLU A 271 -2.65 -0.71 7.69
CA GLU A 271 -3.66 -1.76 7.83
C GLU A 271 -3.63 -2.38 9.24
N THR A 272 -2.44 -2.72 9.73
CA THR A 272 -2.24 -3.27 11.09
C THR A 272 -2.73 -2.30 12.16
N ALA A 273 -2.46 -1.01 12.03
CA ALA A 273 -2.94 0.02 12.96
C ALA A 273 -4.47 0.18 12.91
N LEU A 274 -5.07 0.18 11.71
CA LEU A 274 -6.53 0.30 11.52
C LEU A 274 -7.29 -0.93 12.06
N ILE A 275 -6.65 -2.11 12.05
CA ILE A 275 -7.19 -3.32 12.69
C ILE A 275 -7.07 -3.24 14.22
N GLY A 276 -6.13 -2.45 14.74
CA GLY A 276 -5.94 -2.22 16.19
C GLY A 276 -4.84 -3.08 16.82
N THR A 277 -3.93 -3.64 16.05
CA THR A 277 -2.87 -4.52 16.57
C THR A 277 -1.56 -3.76 16.77
N PRO A 278 -0.95 -3.81 17.98
CA PRO A 278 0.34 -3.19 18.23
C PRO A 278 1.44 -3.73 17.33
N GLN A 279 2.34 -2.86 16.86
CA GLN A 279 3.34 -3.27 15.89
C GLN A 279 4.68 -2.56 16.04
N VAL A 280 5.73 -3.21 15.54
CA VAL A 280 7.04 -2.61 15.24
C VAL A 280 7.21 -2.59 13.74
N ALA A 281 7.43 -1.41 13.18
CA ALA A 281 7.70 -1.28 11.75
C ALA A 281 9.19 -1.48 11.45
N VAL A 282 9.49 -2.26 10.43
CA VAL A 282 10.86 -2.58 10.01
C VAL A 282 11.07 -2.29 8.53
N TYR A 283 12.29 -1.89 8.16
CA TYR A 283 12.64 -1.67 6.77
C TYR A 283 14.12 -1.85 6.50
N LYS A 284 14.44 -2.64 5.45
CA LYS A 284 15.81 -2.86 5.00
C LYS A 284 15.83 -2.97 3.47
N VAL A 285 16.52 -2.06 2.81
CA VAL A 285 16.79 -2.14 1.37
C VAL A 285 18.11 -2.81 1.13
N GLY A 286 18.12 -3.82 0.27
CA GLY A 286 19.37 -4.34 -0.29
C GLY A 286 19.95 -3.33 -1.30
N GLY A 287 21.20 -2.92 -1.14
CA GLY A 287 21.82 -1.96 -2.10
C GLY A 287 22.95 -1.09 -1.55
N GLY A 288 23.43 -1.37 -0.33
CA GLY A 288 24.61 -0.72 0.23
C GLY A 288 24.39 0.72 0.74
N ILE A 289 25.42 1.26 1.38
CA ILE A 289 25.42 2.57 2.06
C ILE A 289 25.13 3.74 1.09
N LEU A 290 25.52 3.63 -0.18
CA LEU A 290 25.30 4.66 -1.21
C LEU A 290 23.82 4.83 -1.59
N ALA A 291 23.07 3.74 -1.75
CA ALA A 291 21.64 3.81 -2.04
C ALA A 291 20.85 4.44 -0.87
N HIS A 292 21.32 4.20 0.36
CA HIS A 292 20.74 4.78 1.56
C HIS A 292 21.02 6.29 1.70
N ALA A 293 22.24 6.73 1.41
CA ALA A 293 22.60 8.16 1.44
C ALA A 293 21.81 8.96 0.40
N VAL A 294 21.68 8.44 -0.82
CA VAL A 294 20.86 9.06 -1.88
C VAL A 294 19.37 9.06 -1.51
N GLY A 295 18.86 7.98 -0.93
CA GLY A 295 17.47 7.92 -0.44
C GLY A 295 17.15 8.97 0.61
N ARG A 296 18.03 9.19 1.58
CA ARG A 296 17.88 10.19 2.65
C ARG A 296 17.91 11.64 2.14
N LEU A 297 18.69 11.93 1.11
CA LEU A 297 18.75 13.27 0.48
C LEU A 297 17.47 13.60 -0.32
N VAL A 298 16.75 12.57 -0.80
CA VAL A 298 15.58 12.73 -1.65
C VAL A 298 14.28 12.69 -0.86
N ILE A 299 14.24 11.95 0.26
CA ILE A 299 13.04 11.77 1.09
C ILE A 299 13.03 12.81 2.20
N LYS A 300 12.13 13.77 2.13
CA LYS A 300 11.99 14.92 3.06
C LYS A 300 11.06 14.63 4.25
N VAL A 301 10.77 13.37 4.57
CA VAL A 301 9.83 13.04 5.63
C VAL A 301 10.53 12.57 6.90
N LYS A 302 9.96 12.91 8.04
CA LYS A 302 10.49 12.55 9.36
C LYS A 302 10.31 11.06 9.68
N TRP A 303 9.22 10.45 9.19
CA TRP A 303 8.86 9.04 9.45
C TRP A 303 8.67 8.27 8.15
N ALA A 304 8.89 6.97 8.20
CA ALA A 304 8.77 6.06 7.06
C ALA A 304 7.38 5.43 6.95
N THR A 305 6.66 5.30 8.07
CA THR A 305 5.32 4.70 8.10
C THR A 305 4.21 5.74 7.93
N LEU A 306 3.13 5.33 7.27
CA LEU A 306 1.92 6.17 7.16
C LEU A 306 1.28 6.43 8.54
N VAL A 307 1.39 5.49 9.48
CA VAL A 307 0.88 5.65 10.85
C VAL A 307 1.49 6.89 11.51
N ASN A 308 2.82 6.94 11.60
CA ASN A 308 3.52 8.06 12.23
C ASN A 308 3.37 9.37 11.42
N LEU A 309 3.28 9.29 10.10
CA LEU A 309 3.05 10.44 9.23
C LEU A 309 1.65 11.05 9.41
N ILE A 310 0.61 10.22 9.48
CA ILE A 310 -0.77 10.67 9.71
C ILE A 310 -0.89 11.34 11.07
N MET A 311 -0.31 10.72 12.09
CA MET A 311 -0.37 11.19 13.48
C MET A 311 0.61 12.33 13.78
N GLN A 312 1.51 12.68 12.85
CA GLN A 312 2.55 13.70 13.02
C GLN A 312 3.44 13.48 14.26
N LYS A 313 3.53 12.25 14.75
CA LYS A 313 4.33 11.81 15.91
C LYS A 313 4.72 10.34 15.83
N GLU A 314 5.71 9.91 16.62
CA GLU A 314 6.11 8.50 16.68
C GLU A 314 5.13 7.72 17.56
N ILE A 315 4.17 7.03 16.94
CA ILE A 315 3.22 6.12 17.61
C ILE A 315 3.81 4.72 17.67
N ILE A 316 4.33 4.27 16.55
CA ILE A 316 4.96 2.95 16.42
C ILE A 316 6.46 3.13 16.19
N LYS A 317 7.24 2.22 16.76
CA LYS A 317 8.70 2.24 16.55
C LYS A 317 9.05 1.83 15.14
N GLU A 318 9.91 2.63 14.49
CA GLU A 318 10.46 2.33 13.17
C GLU A 318 11.93 1.91 13.30
N LEU A 319 12.22 0.67 12.93
CA LEU A 319 13.60 0.15 12.88
C LEU A 319 14.06 0.10 11.43
N LEU A 320 14.75 1.14 10.99
CA LEU A 320 15.13 1.35 9.60
C LEU A 320 16.62 1.05 9.38
N GLN A 321 16.94 0.27 8.35
CA GLN A 321 18.31 0.02 7.89
C GLN A 321 19.27 -0.43 9.01
N LYS A 322 20.18 0.45 9.47
CA LYS A 322 21.15 0.19 10.54
C LYS A 322 20.51 -0.02 11.92
N ASP A 323 19.29 0.49 12.13
CA ASP A 323 18.57 0.33 13.37
C ASP A 323 17.79 -1.00 13.41
N PHE A 324 17.60 -1.67 12.28
CA PHE A 324 17.04 -3.00 12.21
C PHE A 324 18.07 -4.05 12.64
N THR A 325 18.24 -4.17 13.94
CA THR A 325 19.15 -5.13 14.61
C THR A 325 18.33 -6.06 15.50
N PHE A 326 18.88 -7.26 15.73
CA PHE A 326 18.24 -8.26 16.59
C PHE A 326 17.91 -7.71 17.99
N THR A 327 18.88 -7.08 18.63
CA THR A 327 18.73 -6.54 19.99
C THR A 327 17.63 -5.48 20.06
N LYS A 328 17.59 -4.53 19.11
CA LYS A 328 16.56 -3.50 19.06
C LYS A 328 15.19 -4.10 18.77
N LEU A 329 15.11 -5.01 17.79
CA LEU A 329 13.85 -5.65 17.41
C LEU A 329 13.27 -6.46 18.58
N LYS A 330 14.10 -7.26 19.28
CA LYS A 330 13.70 -8.01 20.46
C LYS A 330 13.17 -7.09 21.58
N LYS A 331 13.89 -5.98 21.84
CA LYS A 331 13.48 -4.99 22.85
C LYS A 331 12.13 -4.36 22.52
N GLU A 332 11.97 -3.89 21.29
CA GLU A 332 10.74 -3.20 20.86
C GLU A 332 9.55 -4.17 20.79
N LEU A 333 9.76 -5.41 20.32
CA LEU A 333 8.70 -6.42 20.35
C LEU A 333 8.25 -6.68 21.78
N LYS A 334 9.18 -6.92 22.74
CA LYS A 334 8.83 -7.12 24.15
C LYS A 334 8.03 -5.94 24.73
N ALA A 335 8.36 -4.72 24.33
CA ALA A 335 7.71 -3.51 24.84
C ALA A 335 6.25 -3.36 24.39
N ILE A 336 5.81 -4.06 23.32
CA ILE A 336 4.46 -3.96 22.76
C ILE A 336 3.59 -5.23 22.99
N LEU A 337 4.19 -6.32 23.46
CA LEU A 337 3.45 -7.54 23.85
C LEU A 337 2.54 -7.27 25.07
N PRO A 338 1.61 -8.15 25.43
CA PRO A 338 0.85 -8.07 26.68
C PRO A 338 1.78 -7.79 27.88
N ASN A 339 1.40 -6.83 28.73
CA ASN A 339 2.21 -6.28 29.84
C ASN A 339 3.47 -5.48 29.39
N GLY A 340 3.68 -5.22 28.11
CA GLY A 340 4.74 -4.35 27.62
C GLY A 340 4.47 -2.87 27.88
N GLU A 341 5.51 -2.12 28.23
CA GLU A 341 5.44 -0.70 28.64
C GLU A 341 4.84 0.26 27.61
N LYS A 342 4.89 -0.10 26.31
CA LYS A 342 4.42 0.74 25.19
C LYS A 342 3.02 0.36 24.69
N ARG A 343 2.53 -0.84 25.04
CA ARG A 343 1.28 -1.38 24.48
C ARG A 343 0.08 -0.48 24.67
N ALA A 344 -0.19 -0.09 25.93
CA ALA A 344 -1.35 0.73 26.24
C ALA A 344 -1.33 2.07 25.52
N ASN A 345 -0.17 2.71 25.44
CA ASN A 345 -0.02 3.97 24.73
C ASN A 345 -0.28 3.81 23.20
N ILE A 346 0.20 2.76 22.58
CA ILE A 346 -0.05 2.49 21.15
C ILE A 346 -1.53 2.27 20.89
N LEU A 347 -2.19 1.42 21.66
CA LEU A 347 -3.62 1.12 21.50
C LEU A 347 -4.50 2.36 21.70
N ASN A 348 -4.16 3.24 22.64
CA ASN A 348 -4.88 4.49 22.86
C ASN A 348 -4.68 5.53 21.74
N GLN A 349 -3.68 5.34 20.89
CA GLN A 349 -3.36 6.25 19.80
C GLN A 349 -3.91 5.76 18.43
N TYR A 350 -4.31 4.50 18.34
CA TYR A 350 -4.97 3.92 17.17
C TYR A 350 -6.45 4.29 17.13
#